data_7ad5ffce904ae99cdf5784844e790477
#
_entry.id   7ad5ffce904ae99cdf5784844e790477
#
_cell.length_a   1.000
_cell.length_b   1.000
_cell.length_c   1.000
_cell.angle_alpha   90.00
_cell.angle_beta   90.00
_cell.angle_gamma   90.00
#
_symmetry.space_group_name_H-M   'P 1'
#
loop_
_entity.id
_entity.type
_entity.pdbx_description
1 polymer ?
#
loop_
_entity_poly.entity_id
_entity_poly.type
_entity_poly.pdbx_seq_one_letter_code
_entity_poly.pdbx_strand_id
1 'polypeptide(L)'
;FRADEPFKLTSGMMSPVYIDCRKIISFPRMRSAMMDYGATVILNDIGYESLDALAGGETAGIPFAAWLAERTHLPMQYIRKKPKGFGRDARIEGDITEGQRILLVEDLTTDGGSKLNFVEAMRTAGAEVAHTFVIFYYDIFKDTPARLAEDGISLHYLATWWDVLTECKDSKRFDPKTLAAVEDFLN
;
A
#
# COMPACT_ATOMS: atom_id res chain seq x y z
N PHE A 1 17.11 6.92 -8.76
CA PHE A 1 18.27 6.12 -8.31
C PHE A 1 19.39 7.05 -7.85
N ARG A 2 19.99 6.73 -6.70
CA ARG A 2 21.16 7.45 -6.13
C ARG A 2 22.15 6.43 -5.57
N ALA A 3 22.94 5.81 -6.42
CA ALA A 3 23.91 4.80 -6.00
C ALA A 3 25.03 5.40 -5.14
N ASP A 4 25.51 6.62 -5.49
CA ASP A 4 26.62 7.29 -4.78
C ASP A 4 26.18 8.03 -3.51
N GLU A 5 24.89 8.41 -3.41
CA GLU A 5 24.28 9.08 -2.25
C GLU A 5 22.94 8.42 -1.88
N PRO A 6 22.96 7.23 -1.28
CA PRO A 6 21.74 6.48 -1.02
C PRO A 6 20.78 7.19 -0.05
N PHE A 7 19.49 6.96 -0.23
CA PHE A 7 18.43 7.47 0.63
C PHE A 7 18.39 6.69 1.95
N LYS A 8 18.21 7.39 3.07
CA LYS A 8 17.92 6.75 4.34
C LYS A 8 16.42 6.49 4.46
N LEU A 9 16.03 5.21 4.48
CA LEU A 9 14.65 4.80 4.70
C LEU A 9 14.23 5.01 6.17
N THR A 10 12.92 4.97 6.44
CA THR A 10 12.36 5.10 7.79
C THR A 10 12.85 3.97 8.73
N SER A 11 13.13 2.80 8.18
CA SER A 11 13.77 1.67 8.87
C SER A 11 15.21 1.94 9.31
N GLY A 12 15.83 3.02 8.81
CA GLY A 12 17.26 3.33 9.01
C GLY A 12 18.17 2.73 7.93
N MET A 13 17.67 1.85 7.09
CA MET A 13 18.42 1.23 5.98
C MET A 13 18.76 2.29 4.93
N MET A 14 19.97 2.18 4.35
CA MET A 14 20.38 2.97 3.20
C MET A 14 19.93 2.28 1.92
N SER A 15 19.24 3.01 1.05
CA SER A 15 18.68 2.49 -0.20
C SER A 15 19.12 3.34 -1.39
N PRO A 16 19.62 2.74 -2.47
CA PRO A 16 19.94 3.46 -3.71
C PRO A 16 18.68 3.89 -4.47
N VAL A 17 17.51 3.41 -4.04
CA VAL A 17 16.23 3.68 -4.67
C VAL A 17 15.25 4.31 -3.69
N TYR A 18 14.40 5.20 -4.22
CA TYR A 18 13.30 5.81 -3.48
C TYR A 18 12.13 6.06 -4.43
N ILE A 19 10.92 5.70 -4.00
CA ILE A 19 9.69 6.01 -4.71
C ILE A 19 8.79 6.88 -3.85
N ASP A 20 8.16 7.90 -4.44
CA ASP A 20 7.15 8.74 -3.81
C ASP A 20 5.81 8.59 -4.53
N CYS A 21 5.04 7.58 -4.12
CA CYS A 21 3.73 7.29 -4.69
C CYS A 21 2.72 8.44 -4.48
N ARG A 22 2.94 9.32 -3.49
CA ARG A 22 2.10 10.50 -3.24
C ARG A 22 2.13 11.49 -4.39
N LYS A 23 3.19 11.53 -5.18
CA LYS A 23 3.26 12.36 -6.39
C LYS A 23 2.24 11.96 -7.46
N ILE A 24 1.81 10.69 -7.47
CA ILE A 24 0.80 10.18 -8.41
C ILE A 24 -0.51 10.97 -8.28
N ILE A 25 -0.82 11.48 -7.09
CA ILE A 25 -2.00 12.31 -6.81
C ILE A 25 -2.12 13.48 -7.79
N SER A 26 -1.00 14.09 -8.18
CA SER A 26 -0.95 15.25 -9.07
C SER A 26 -1.04 14.90 -10.57
N PHE A 27 -1.03 13.62 -10.95
CA PHE A 27 -1.04 13.18 -12.35
C PHE A 27 -2.34 12.43 -12.68
N PRO A 28 -3.43 13.13 -13.06
CA PRO A 28 -4.77 12.55 -13.13
C PRO A 28 -4.90 11.36 -14.07
N ARG A 29 -4.23 11.35 -15.24
CA ARG A 29 -4.28 10.22 -16.18
C ARG A 29 -3.56 8.97 -15.64
N MET A 30 -2.36 9.16 -15.06
CA MET A 30 -1.60 8.06 -14.43
C MET A 30 -2.38 7.52 -13.22
N ARG A 31 -2.84 8.40 -12.35
CA ARG A 31 -3.66 8.05 -11.18
C ARG A 31 -4.89 7.25 -11.59
N SER A 32 -5.63 7.70 -12.62
CA SER A 32 -6.81 6.99 -13.10
C SER A 32 -6.47 5.57 -13.55
N ALA A 33 -5.44 5.39 -14.39
CA ALA A 33 -5.01 4.08 -14.84
C ALA A 33 -4.61 3.16 -13.68
N MET A 34 -3.86 3.66 -12.69
CA MET A 34 -3.49 2.88 -11.51
C MET A 34 -4.71 2.46 -10.67
N MET A 35 -5.71 3.33 -10.54
CA MET A 35 -6.95 2.97 -9.86
C MET A 35 -7.78 1.95 -10.64
N ASP A 36 -7.75 1.98 -11.95
CA ASP A 36 -8.40 0.96 -12.78
C ASP A 36 -7.71 -0.41 -12.60
N TYR A 37 -6.37 -0.46 -12.56
CA TYR A 37 -5.64 -1.68 -12.20
C TYR A 37 -5.93 -2.13 -10.76
N GLY A 38 -5.96 -1.21 -9.80
CA GLY A 38 -6.32 -1.52 -8.42
C GLY A 38 -7.73 -2.10 -8.28
N ALA A 39 -8.70 -1.55 -8.99
CA ALA A 39 -10.05 -2.10 -9.05
C ALA A 39 -10.05 -3.52 -9.65
N THR A 40 -9.22 -3.77 -10.67
CA THR A 40 -9.05 -5.12 -11.26
C THR A 40 -8.52 -6.12 -10.23
N VAL A 41 -7.52 -5.75 -9.43
CA VAL A 41 -7.00 -6.59 -8.32
C VAL A 41 -8.11 -6.87 -7.29
N ILE A 42 -8.89 -5.85 -6.92
CA ILE A 42 -10.02 -6.03 -5.99
C ILE A 42 -11.04 -7.04 -6.54
N LEU A 43 -11.38 -6.91 -7.81
CA LEU A 43 -12.40 -7.76 -8.45
C LEU A 43 -11.93 -9.21 -8.63
N ASN A 44 -10.68 -9.41 -9.06
CA ASN A 44 -10.21 -10.71 -9.53
C ASN A 44 -9.43 -11.49 -8.47
N ASP A 45 -8.61 -10.80 -7.65
CA ASP A 45 -7.68 -11.46 -6.74
C ASP A 45 -8.21 -11.50 -5.30
N ILE A 46 -8.97 -10.47 -4.89
CA ILE A 46 -9.60 -10.42 -3.56
C ILE A 46 -11.03 -10.98 -3.63
N GLY A 47 -11.76 -10.63 -4.68
CA GLY A 47 -13.17 -10.93 -4.85
C GLY A 47 -14.05 -9.82 -4.28
N TYR A 48 -14.80 -9.15 -5.15
CA TYR A 48 -15.68 -8.04 -4.78
C TYR A 48 -16.65 -8.40 -3.64
N GLU A 49 -17.24 -9.60 -3.70
CA GLU A 49 -18.21 -10.09 -2.73
C GLU A 49 -17.61 -10.39 -1.33
N SER A 50 -16.29 -10.37 -1.22
CA SER A 50 -15.60 -10.56 0.07
C SER A 50 -15.40 -9.26 0.85
N LEU A 51 -15.78 -8.12 0.28
CA LEU A 51 -15.55 -6.79 0.85
C LEU A 51 -16.88 -6.03 1.04
N ASP A 52 -16.97 -5.32 2.15
CA ASP A 52 -18.09 -4.43 2.45
C ASP A 52 -17.67 -2.95 2.38
N ALA A 53 -16.36 -2.65 2.52
CA ALA A 53 -15.84 -1.29 2.49
C ALA A 53 -14.34 -1.25 2.20
N LEU A 54 -13.83 -0.04 1.92
CA LEU A 54 -12.42 0.29 1.80
C LEU A 54 -12.01 1.28 2.90
N ALA A 55 -10.78 1.17 3.41
CA ALA A 55 -10.27 2.12 4.39
C ALA A 55 -8.86 2.61 4.01
N GLY A 56 -8.68 3.93 3.95
CA GLY A 56 -7.38 4.55 3.71
C GLY A 56 -6.58 4.78 4.98
N GLY A 57 -5.32 4.35 5.02
CA GLY A 57 -4.40 4.71 6.10
C GLY A 57 -3.94 6.18 5.99
N GLU A 58 -3.99 6.92 7.10
CA GLU A 58 -3.52 8.31 7.14
C GLU A 58 -2.00 8.38 6.87
N THR A 59 -1.55 9.18 5.93
CA THR A 59 -2.23 10.21 5.14
C THR A 59 -2.35 9.79 3.67
N ALA A 60 -1.39 9.05 3.17
CA ALA A 60 -1.23 8.78 1.74
C ALA A 60 -2.25 7.76 1.21
N GLY A 61 -2.72 6.84 2.04
CA GLY A 61 -3.74 5.86 1.67
C GLY A 61 -5.13 6.48 1.43
N ILE A 62 -5.43 7.61 2.08
CA ILE A 62 -6.76 8.25 2.01
C ILE A 62 -7.19 8.54 0.56
N PRO A 63 -6.43 9.28 -0.26
CA PRO A 63 -6.86 9.58 -1.62
C PRO A 63 -6.99 8.33 -2.50
N PHE A 64 -6.09 7.35 -2.34
CA PHE A 64 -6.17 6.11 -3.11
C PHE A 64 -7.40 5.28 -2.74
N ALA A 65 -7.71 5.17 -1.44
CA ALA A 65 -8.93 4.51 -0.98
C ALA A 65 -10.19 5.21 -1.52
N ALA A 66 -10.23 6.55 -1.52
CA ALA A 66 -11.36 7.31 -2.04
C ALA A 66 -11.60 7.04 -3.53
N TRP A 67 -10.53 7.03 -4.35
CA TRP A 67 -10.68 6.77 -5.78
C TRP A 67 -10.98 5.29 -6.11
N LEU A 68 -10.51 4.35 -5.30
CA LEU A 68 -10.89 2.94 -5.44
C LEU A 68 -12.34 2.72 -5.01
N ALA A 69 -12.78 3.34 -3.92
CA ALA A 69 -14.16 3.29 -3.46
C ALA A 69 -15.14 3.84 -4.51
N GLU A 70 -14.79 4.94 -5.19
CA GLU A 70 -15.55 5.49 -6.31
C GLU A 70 -15.69 4.49 -7.46
N ARG A 71 -14.62 3.74 -7.79
CA ARG A 71 -14.64 2.74 -8.87
C ARG A 71 -15.38 1.47 -8.53
N THR A 72 -15.32 1.07 -7.28
CA THR A 72 -15.96 -0.17 -6.80
C THR A 72 -17.36 0.05 -6.24
N HIS A 73 -17.77 1.31 -6.08
CA HIS A 73 -19.03 1.70 -5.40
C HIS A 73 -19.16 1.12 -4.00
N LEU A 74 -18.02 0.90 -3.31
CA LEU A 74 -18.00 0.47 -1.91
C LEU A 74 -17.91 1.67 -0.97
N PRO A 75 -18.49 1.60 0.23
CA PRO A 75 -18.27 2.58 1.30
C PRO A 75 -16.78 2.81 1.59
N MET A 76 -16.45 4.01 2.06
CA MET A 76 -15.07 4.39 2.36
C MET A 76 -14.95 5.00 3.75
N GLN A 77 -13.94 4.56 4.48
CA GLN A 77 -13.49 5.15 5.75
C GLN A 77 -12.01 5.54 5.64
N TYR A 78 -11.48 6.25 6.66
CA TYR A 78 -10.02 6.31 6.81
C TYR A 78 -9.58 6.21 8.26
N ILE A 79 -8.34 5.74 8.45
CA ILE A 79 -7.78 5.40 9.74
C ILE A 79 -6.67 6.39 10.08
N ARG A 80 -6.82 7.07 11.20
CA ARG A 80 -5.83 8.03 11.71
C ARG A 80 -4.62 7.31 12.33
N LYS A 81 -3.46 7.90 12.17
CA LYS A 81 -2.24 7.43 12.86
C LYS A 81 -2.35 7.55 14.37
N LYS A 82 -3.05 8.58 14.84
CA LYS A 82 -3.24 8.87 16.27
C LYS A 82 -4.72 9.08 16.58
N PRO A 83 -5.18 8.66 17.77
CA PRO A 83 -6.54 8.89 18.20
C PRO A 83 -6.89 10.39 18.25
N LYS A 84 -8.15 10.72 17.93
CA LYS A 84 -8.75 12.03 18.13
C LYS A 84 -9.73 11.94 19.31
N GLY A 85 -9.26 12.12 20.53
CA GLY A 85 -10.10 11.96 21.72
C GLY A 85 -10.09 10.53 22.28
N PHE A 86 -11.21 10.11 22.89
CA PHE A 86 -11.35 8.84 23.60
C PHE A 86 -12.45 7.99 22.94
N GLY A 87 -12.34 6.68 23.08
CA GLY A 87 -13.35 5.72 22.61
C GLY A 87 -12.83 4.69 21.62
N ARG A 88 -13.67 3.69 21.33
CA ARG A 88 -13.37 2.56 20.43
C ARG A 88 -13.00 3.05 19.02
N ASP A 89 -13.71 4.06 18.54
CA ASP A 89 -13.59 4.57 17.17
C ASP A 89 -12.75 5.86 17.07
N ALA A 90 -11.94 6.19 18.10
CA ALA A 90 -11.17 7.43 18.17
C ALA A 90 -10.16 7.61 17.02
N ARG A 91 -9.85 6.54 16.27
CA ARG A 91 -8.96 6.54 15.10
C ARG A 91 -9.71 6.42 13.77
N ILE A 92 -11.01 6.22 13.78
CA ILE A 92 -11.82 5.98 12.58
C ILE A 92 -12.53 7.27 12.19
N GLU A 93 -12.51 7.59 10.92
CA GLU A 93 -13.36 8.62 10.31
C GLU A 93 -14.21 7.92 9.23
N GLY A 94 -15.50 8.09 9.33
CA GLY A 94 -16.52 7.30 8.64
C GLY A 94 -17.22 6.38 9.59
N ASP A 95 -18.00 5.44 9.07
CA ASP A 95 -18.84 4.53 9.84
C ASP A 95 -18.35 3.09 9.70
N ILE A 96 -18.06 2.42 10.82
CA ILE A 96 -17.69 0.99 10.86
C ILE A 96 -18.74 0.23 11.66
N THR A 97 -19.27 -0.82 11.06
CA THR A 97 -20.17 -1.77 11.73
C THR A 97 -19.44 -3.05 12.15
N GLU A 98 -19.91 -3.70 13.19
CA GLU A 98 -19.37 -4.97 13.68
C GLU A 98 -19.39 -6.04 12.59
N GLY A 99 -18.26 -6.72 12.38
CA GLY A 99 -18.09 -7.75 11.35
C GLY A 99 -17.95 -7.22 9.92
N GLN A 100 -17.87 -5.90 9.71
CA GLN A 100 -17.69 -5.32 8.38
C GLN A 100 -16.30 -5.71 7.82
N ARG A 101 -16.29 -6.31 6.62
CA ARG A 101 -15.09 -6.77 5.93
C ARG A 101 -14.45 -5.61 5.17
N ILE A 102 -13.28 -5.16 5.62
CA ILE A 102 -12.65 -3.93 5.12
C ILE A 102 -11.30 -4.22 4.50
N LEU A 103 -11.07 -3.69 3.28
CA LEU A 103 -9.75 -3.65 2.64
C LEU A 103 -8.99 -2.42 3.11
N LEU A 104 -7.82 -2.61 3.72
CA LEU A 104 -6.89 -1.50 3.99
C LEU A 104 -6.15 -1.09 2.72
N VAL A 105 -6.22 0.20 2.39
CA VAL A 105 -5.54 0.80 1.23
C VAL A 105 -4.46 1.77 1.69
N GLU A 106 -3.25 1.62 1.14
CA GLU A 106 -2.12 2.50 1.38
C GLU A 106 -1.37 2.82 0.07
N ASP A 107 -0.42 3.76 0.11
CA ASP A 107 0.38 4.13 -1.06
C ASP A 107 1.50 3.12 -1.32
N LEU A 108 2.22 2.71 -0.29
CA LEU A 108 3.32 1.75 -0.40
C LEU A 108 3.52 0.94 0.89
N THR A 109 4.27 -0.15 0.76
CA THR A 109 4.81 -0.88 1.91
C THR A 109 6.26 -1.27 1.71
N THR A 110 7.02 -1.27 2.80
CA THR A 110 8.37 -1.84 2.90
C THR A 110 8.32 -3.11 3.73
N ASP A 111 8.27 -3.01 5.05
CA ASP A 111 8.26 -4.11 6.02
C ASP A 111 6.87 -4.46 6.59
N GLY A 112 5.82 -3.75 6.18
CA GLY A 112 4.45 -3.99 6.64
C GLY A 112 4.08 -3.44 8.01
N GLY A 113 5.02 -2.94 8.81
CA GLY A 113 4.76 -2.56 10.20
C GLY A 113 3.67 -1.50 10.40
N SER A 114 3.59 -0.48 9.54
CA SER A 114 2.53 0.54 9.62
C SER A 114 1.13 -0.03 9.33
N LYS A 115 1.05 -1.09 8.50
CA LYS A 115 -0.22 -1.74 8.12
C LYS A 115 -0.86 -2.40 9.34
N LEU A 116 -0.07 -3.15 10.10
CA LEU A 116 -0.54 -3.83 11.31
C LEU A 116 -1.15 -2.85 12.31
N ASN A 117 -0.57 -1.67 12.48
CA ASN A 117 -1.11 -0.63 13.36
C ASN A 117 -2.49 -0.10 12.92
N PHE A 118 -2.73 0.03 11.61
CA PHE A 118 -4.05 0.41 11.09
C PHE A 118 -5.04 -0.74 11.18
N VAL A 119 -4.62 -1.97 10.88
CA VAL A 119 -5.44 -3.17 11.01
C VAL A 119 -5.90 -3.38 12.44
N GLU A 120 -5.01 -3.23 13.42
CA GLU A 120 -5.35 -3.33 14.84
C GLU A 120 -6.44 -2.31 15.23
N ALA A 121 -6.33 -1.07 14.76
CA ALA A 121 -7.33 -0.04 15.04
C ALA A 121 -8.70 -0.39 14.45
N MET A 122 -8.76 -0.92 13.22
CA MET A 122 -10.01 -1.36 12.58
C MET A 122 -10.61 -2.58 13.28
N ARG A 123 -9.80 -3.59 13.61
CA ARG A 123 -10.23 -4.78 14.37
C ARG A 123 -10.76 -4.40 15.77
N THR A 124 -10.11 -3.45 16.43
CA THR A 124 -10.59 -2.89 17.72
C THR A 124 -11.95 -2.22 17.57
N ALA A 125 -12.22 -1.56 16.44
CA ALA A 125 -13.51 -0.97 16.10
C ALA A 125 -14.56 -2.01 15.69
N GLY A 126 -14.20 -3.29 15.53
CA GLY A 126 -15.09 -4.40 15.22
C GLY A 126 -15.08 -4.85 13.78
N ALA A 127 -14.20 -4.29 12.94
CA ALA A 127 -14.07 -4.72 11.56
C ALA A 127 -13.30 -6.04 11.41
N GLU A 128 -13.58 -6.76 10.33
CA GLU A 128 -12.79 -7.87 9.83
C GLU A 128 -11.83 -7.34 8.74
N VAL A 129 -10.54 -7.58 8.91
CA VAL A 129 -9.51 -7.13 7.97
C VAL A 129 -8.63 -8.31 7.61
N ALA A 130 -8.79 -8.82 6.40
CA ALA A 130 -8.03 -9.95 5.86
C ALA A 130 -7.12 -9.54 4.69
N HIS A 131 -7.26 -8.34 4.15
CA HIS A 131 -6.54 -7.89 2.97
C HIS A 131 -6.00 -6.48 3.15
N THR A 132 -4.81 -6.22 2.59
CA THR A 132 -4.27 -4.89 2.38
C THR A 132 -3.84 -4.72 0.93
N PHE A 133 -4.11 -3.56 0.36
CA PHE A 133 -3.71 -3.19 -0.99
C PHE A 133 -2.79 -1.97 -0.96
N VAL A 134 -1.71 -2.02 -1.72
CA VAL A 134 -0.79 -0.89 -1.90
C VAL A 134 -0.52 -0.64 -3.39
N ILE A 135 -0.22 0.59 -3.75
CA ILE A 135 0.22 0.92 -5.11
C ILE A 135 1.59 0.30 -5.39
N PHE A 136 2.48 0.33 -4.37
CA PHE A 136 3.85 -0.14 -4.55
C PHE A 136 4.33 -0.98 -3.35
N TYR A 137 4.87 -2.16 -3.63
CA TYR A 137 5.56 -2.98 -2.65
C TYR A 137 7.06 -2.96 -2.93
N TYR A 138 7.87 -2.64 -1.92
CA TYR A 138 9.33 -2.55 -2.08
C TYR A 138 9.98 -3.90 -2.41
N ASP A 139 9.45 -4.98 -1.84
CA ASP A 139 9.91 -6.37 -2.04
C ASP A 139 11.42 -6.57 -1.79
N ILE A 140 11.95 -5.89 -0.79
CA ILE A 140 13.33 -6.03 -0.31
C ILE A 140 13.41 -6.81 1.00
N PHE A 141 12.31 -6.91 1.73
CA PHE A 141 12.17 -7.72 2.94
C PHE A 141 11.38 -8.97 2.60
N LYS A 142 12.08 -10.09 2.38
CA LYS A 142 11.49 -11.35 1.90
C LYS A 142 10.45 -11.96 2.86
N ASP A 143 10.49 -11.59 4.12
CA ASP A 143 9.58 -12.06 5.16
C ASP A 143 8.29 -11.20 5.31
N THR A 144 8.19 -10.05 4.63
CA THR A 144 7.02 -9.15 4.76
C THR A 144 5.69 -9.84 4.49
N PRO A 145 5.49 -10.61 3.39
CA PRO A 145 4.23 -11.29 3.16
C PRO A 145 3.93 -12.36 4.22
N ALA A 146 4.95 -13.09 4.67
CA ALA A 146 4.81 -14.13 5.71
C ALA A 146 4.39 -13.50 7.05
N ARG A 147 5.02 -12.40 7.45
CA ARG A 147 4.65 -11.66 8.67
C ARG A 147 3.23 -11.12 8.64
N LEU A 148 2.80 -10.58 7.51
CA LEU A 148 1.41 -10.13 7.36
C LEU A 148 0.44 -11.33 7.40
N ALA A 149 0.82 -12.46 6.81
CA ALA A 149 0.02 -13.67 6.83
C ALA A 149 -0.11 -14.29 8.24
N GLU A 150 0.90 -14.15 9.13
CA GLU A 150 0.81 -14.54 10.55
C GLU A 150 -0.31 -13.77 11.28
N ASP A 151 -0.56 -12.52 10.87
CA ASP A 151 -1.67 -11.70 11.35
C ASP A 151 -2.97 -11.89 10.53
N GLY A 152 -3.00 -12.88 9.63
CA GLY A 152 -4.17 -13.18 8.78
C GLY A 152 -4.42 -12.12 7.71
N ILE A 153 -3.37 -11.47 7.18
CA ILE A 153 -3.48 -10.40 6.18
C ILE A 153 -2.79 -10.82 4.89
N SER A 154 -3.51 -10.81 3.78
CA SER A 154 -2.97 -10.96 2.43
C SER A 154 -2.58 -9.60 1.86
N LEU A 155 -1.35 -9.49 1.34
CA LEU A 155 -0.83 -8.29 0.69
C LEU A 155 -1.10 -8.33 -0.81
N HIS A 156 -1.74 -7.29 -1.34
CA HIS A 156 -1.98 -7.06 -2.76
C HIS A 156 -1.28 -5.77 -3.20
N TYR A 157 -0.75 -5.73 -4.41
CA TYR A 157 0.01 -4.58 -4.93
C TYR A 157 -0.04 -4.51 -6.45
N LEU A 158 0.32 -3.35 -7.00
CA LEU A 158 0.38 -3.16 -8.46
C LEU A 158 1.77 -3.43 -9.02
N ALA A 159 2.81 -3.04 -8.30
CA ALA A 159 4.19 -3.17 -8.78
C ALA A 159 5.19 -3.26 -7.62
N THR A 160 6.36 -3.81 -7.93
CA THR A 160 7.52 -3.94 -7.06
C THR A 160 8.74 -3.22 -7.66
N TRP A 161 9.85 -3.15 -6.92
CA TRP A 161 11.13 -2.71 -7.48
C TRP A 161 11.66 -3.65 -8.57
N TRP A 162 11.31 -4.93 -8.54
CA TRP A 162 11.69 -5.89 -9.58
C TRP A 162 11.02 -5.59 -10.91
N ASP A 163 9.75 -5.19 -10.89
CA ASP A 163 9.02 -4.77 -12.09
C ASP A 163 9.64 -3.49 -12.67
N VAL A 164 9.94 -2.51 -11.81
CA VAL A 164 10.60 -1.26 -12.21
C VAL A 164 11.99 -1.52 -12.77
N LEU A 165 12.79 -2.40 -12.16
CA LEU A 165 14.13 -2.76 -12.64
C LEU A 165 14.05 -3.42 -14.02
N THR A 166 13.11 -4.34 -14.23
CA THR A 166 12.87 -5.02 -15.50
C THR A 166 12.56 -4.00 -16.60
N GLU A 167 11.60 -3.12 -16.37
CA GLU A 167 11.24 -2.06 -17.31
C GLU A 167 12.42 -1.10 -17.60
N CYS A 168 13.21 -0.78 -16.59
CA CYS A 168 14.38 0.09 -16.78
C CYS A 168 15.47 -0.58 -17.61
N LYS A 169 15.66 -1.90 -17.50
CA LYS A 169 16.58 -2.67 -18.35
C LYS A 169 16.10 -2.68 -19.80
N ASP A 170 14.81 -2.95 -20.01
CA ASP A 170 14.21 -3.05 -21.35
C ASP A 170 14.18 -1.69 -22.08
N SER A 171 13.83 -0.63 -21.36
CA SER A 171 13.74 0.73 -21.91
C SER A 171 15.10 1.41 -22.13
N LYS A 172 16.20 0.83 -21.62
CA LYS A 172 17.57 1.37 -21.73
C LYS A 172 17.72 2.83 -21.28
N ARG A 173 16.92 3.25 -20.29
CA ARG A 173 16.90 4.64 -19.77
C ARG A 173 18.01 4.93 -18.77
N PHE A 174 18.63 3.90 -18.22
CA PHE A 174 19.68 4.01 -17.22
C PHE A 174 20.93 3.25 -17.69
N ASP A 175 22.08 3.68 -17.21
CA ASP A 175 23.34 3.00 -17.52
C ASP A 175 23.43 1.64 -16.82
N PRO A 176 24.18 0.68 -17.40
CA PRO A 176 24.28 -0.67 -16.87
C PRO A 176 24.83 -0.76 -15.45
N LYS A 177 25.75 0.16 -15.06
CA LYS A 177 26.36 0.19 -13.72
C LYS A 177 25.30 0.56 -12.66
N THR A 178 24.46 1.55 -12.95
CA THR A 178 23.35 1.96 -12.08
C THR A 178 22.33 0.83 -11.92
N LEU A 179 21.98 0.15 -13.02
CA LEU A 179 21.03 -0.98 -12.96
C LEU A 179 21.59 -2.17 -12.15
N ALA A 180 22.90 -2.49 -12.32
CA ALA A 180 23.54 -3.52 -11.54
C ALA A 180 23.56 -3.20 -10.02
N ALA A 181 23.87 -1.96 -9.66
CA ALA A 181 23.86 -1.53 -8.26
C ALA A 181 22.45 -1.60 -7.61
N VAL A 182 21.40 -1.35 -8.39
CA VAL A 182 20.02 -1.53 -7.92
C VAL A 182 19.69 -3.02 -7.76
N GLU A 183 20.06 -3.86 -8.72
CA GLU A 183 19.84 -5.31 -8.66
C GLU A 183 20.55 -5.95 -7.45
N ASP A 184 21.80 -5.56 -7.21
CA ASP A 184 22.57 -6.02 -6.05
C ASP A 184 21.93 -5.62 -4.72
N PHE A 185 21.27 -4.46 -4.67
CA PHE A 185 20.55 -4.01 -3.49
C PHE A 185 19.24 -4.78 -3.26
N LEU A 186 18.56 -5.22 -4.34
CA LEU A 186 17.31 -5.94 -4.25
C LEU A 186 17.47 -7.42 -3.90
N ASN A 187 18.69 -8.01 -4.11
CA ASN A 187 19.01 -9.40 -3.79
C ASN A 187 19.33 -9.60 -2.30
#